data_7d7f3b56f0eda579c06b1437656079e8
#
_entry.id   7d7f3b56f0eda579c06b1437656079e8
#
_cell.length_a   1.000
_cell.length_b   1.000
_cell.length_c   1.000
_cell.angle_alpha   90.00
_cell.angle_beta   90.00
_cell.angle_gamma   90.00
#
_symmetry.space_group_name_H-M   'P 1'
#
loop_
_entity.id
_entity.type
_entity.pdbx_description
1 polymer ?
#
loop_
_entity_poly.entity_id
_entity_poly.type
_entity_poly.pdbx_seq_one_letter_code
_entity_poly.pdbx_strand_id
1 'polypeptide(L)'
;PRRRGLPWGCAQRQDPPKDGSIALPSSSARDKIPVLMRVGVHISIAGGLGAALERAKRLSCNTMQIFSRSPRGGSAPAFSADDLDAFQRGRRQHDIDPLSVHGPYIINLASPDAFVFRNSLRLYREEYARCGQLNADFLVTHVGSHRGEGEEAGIARVSEALNRTLEGARSSVMILLENTAGSGQGLGYRFEHLAAMRALVERKDS
;
A
#
# COMPACT_ATOMS: atom_id res chain seq x y z
N PRO A 1 50.31 -12.15 7.16
CA PRO A 1 49.02 -12.79 6.98
C PRO A 1 48.49 -12.47 5.59
N ARG A 2 48.45 -13.50 4.77
CA ARG A 2 48.16 -13.42 3.35
C ARG A 2 46.63 -13.37 3.12
N ARG A 3 46.15 -12.35 2.43
CA ARG A 3 44.79 -12.31 1.90
C ARG A 3 44.70 -13.24 0.68
N ARG A 4 43.80 -14.24 0.72
CA ARG A 4 43.46 -15.07 -0.43
C ARG A 4 42.44 -14.32 -1.31
N GLY A 5 42.85 -14.00 -2.55
CA GLY A 5 41.97 -13.48 -3.55
C GLY A 5 41.05 -14.58 -4.11
N LEU A 6 39.79 -14.26 -4.29
CA LEU A 6 38.80 -15.09 -5.02
C LEU A 6 39.05 -14.95 -6.52
N PRO A 7 39.01 -16.03 -7.31
CA PRO A 7 39.19 -15.95 -8.77
C PRO A 7 37.89 -15.43 -9.42
N TRP A 8 37.99 -14.31 -10.11
CA TRP A 8 36.95 -13.85 -11.02
C TRP A 8 37.00 -14.73 -12.27
N GLY A 9 36.00 -15.63 -12.45
CA GLY A 9 35.80 -16.36 -13.67
C GLY A 9 35.44 -15.42 -14.79
N CYS A 10 36.30 -15.36 -15.81
CA CYS A 10 36.07 -14.59 -17.03
C CYS A 10 34.94 -15.27 -17.82
N ALA A 11 33.74 -14.69 -17.83
CA ALA A 11 32.64 -15.12 -18.70
C ALA A 11 33.08 -14.81 -20.15
N GLN A 12 33.26 -15.85 -20.97
CA GLN A 12 33.53 -15.73 -22.41
C GLN A 12 32.35 -15.02 -23.06
N ARG A 13 32.58 -13.87 -23.67
CA ARG A 13 31.61 -13.19 -24.53
C ARG A 13 31.41 -14.04 -25.77
N GLN A 14 30.19 -14.52 -25.98
CA GLN A 14 29.78 -15.11 -27.24
C GLN A 14 29.53 -13.95 -28.22
N ASP A 15 30.14 -14.03 -29.40
CA ASP A 15 29.92 -13.08 -30.49
C ASP A 15 28.46 -13.14 -30.96
N PRO A 16 27.84 -11.98 -31.30
CA PRO A 16 26.48 -11.95 -31.81
C PRO A 16 26.37 -12.67 -33.15
N PRO A 17 25.23 -13.30 -33.45
CA PRO A 17 25.03 -13.98 -34.74
C PRO A 17 25.15 -13.00 -35.92
N LYS A 18 25.85 -13.41 -36.96
CA LYS A 18 26.18 -12.58 -38.13
C LYS A 18 25.00 -12.26 -39.07
N ASP A 19 23.81 -12.84 -38.79
CA ASP A 19 22.60 -12.67 -39.60
C ASP A 19 21.60 -11.61 -39.01
N GLY A 20 21.96 -10.93 -37.93
CA GLY A 20 21.13 -9.91 -37.33
C GLY A 20 19.87 -10.45 -36.64
N SER A 21 19.71 -11.77 -36.51
CA SER A 21 18.58 -12.36 -35.81
C SER A 21 18.76 -12.25 -34.31
N ILE A 22 17.83 -11.57 -33.63
CA ILE A 22 17.72 -11.60 -32.16
C ILE A 22 16.93 -12.86 -31.80
N ALA A 23 17.65 -13.91 -31.37
CA ALA A 23 16.99 -15.10 -30.85
C ALA A 23 16.25 -14.72 -29.56
N LEU A 24 14.92 -14.69 -29.63
CA LEU A 24 14.11 -14.58 -28.41
C LEU A 24 14.26 -15.87 -27.59
N PRO A 25 14.45 -15.79 -26.26
CA PRO A 25 14.59 -16.98 -25.44
C PRO A 25 13.35 -17.87 -25.58
N SER A 26 13.58 -19.18 -25.76
CA SER A 26 12.51 -20.18 -25.86
C SER A 26 11.59 -20.13 -24.60
N SER A 27 10.32 -20.54 -24.75
CA SER A 27 9.32 -20.50 -23.67
C SER A 27 9.78 -21.21 -22.40
N SER A 28 10.59 -22.26 -22.53
CA SER A 28 11.14 -23.02 -21.39
C SER A 28 12.14 -22.24 -20.51
N ALA A 29 12.72 -21.15 -21.03
CA ALA A 29 13.60 -20.28 -20.25
C ALA A 29 12.85 -19.21 -19.46
N ARG A 30 11.58 -18.92 -19.83
CA ARG A 30 10.74 -17.94 -19.12
C ARG A 30 10.23 -18.46 -17.79
N ASP A 31 10.14 -19.77 -17.61
CA ASP A 31 9.57 -20.39 -16.40
C ASP A 31 10.55 -20.43 -15.21
N LYS A 32 11.78 -19.92 -15.37
CA LYS A 32 12.83 -20.01 -14.34
C LYS A 32 13.38 -18.67 -13.84
N ILE A 33 12.82 -17.54 -14.27
CA ILE A 33 13.14 -16.27 -13.63
C ILE A 33 12.28 -16.18 -12.38
N PRO A 34 12.86 -16.22 -11.16
CA PRO A 34 12.06 -15.97 -9.97
C PRO A 34 11.41 -14.59 -10.16
N VAL A 35 10.08 -14.50 -10.04
CA VAL A 35 9.37 -13.23 -10.12
C VAL A 35 9.77 -12.41 -8.90
N LEU A 36 10.89 -11.69 -9.02
CA LEU A 36 11.39 -10.76 -8.00
C LEU A 36 10.52 -9.49 -7.92
N MET A 37 9.72 -9.22 -8.97
CA MET A 37 8.89 -8.03 -9.06
C MET A 37 7.43 -8.37 -8.82
N ARG A 38 6.80 -7.67 -7.87
CA ARG A 38 5.37 -7.69 -7.64
C ARG A 38 4.71 -6.58 -8.46
N VAL A 39 3.78 -6.97 -9.34
CA VAL A 39 3.07 -6.05 -10.24
C VAL A 39 1.58 -6.24 -10.08
N GLY A 40 0.88 -5.15 -9.86
CA GLY A 40 -0.56 -5.15 -9.68
C GLY A 40 -1.19 -3.80 -9.97
N VAL A 41 -2.50 -3.73 -9.82
CA VAL A 41 -3.27 -2.51 -10.04
C VAL A 41 -4.28 -2.30 -8.90
N HIS A 42 -4.91 -1.13 -8.90
CA HIS A 42 -6.03 -0.87 -8.00
C HIS A 42 -7.28 -1.62 -8.49
N ILE A 43 -7.73 -2.58 -7.71
CA ILE A 43 -8.84 -3.49 -8.05
C ILE A 43 -10.13 -3.04 -7.35
N SER A 44 -11.22 -2.98 -8.09
CA SER A 44 -12.55 -2.72 -7.54
C SER A 44 -13.05 -3.92 -6.74
N ILE A 45 -13.61 -3.66 -5.54
CA ILE A 45 -14.29 -4.65 -4.71
C ILE A 45 -15.79 -4.76 -5.00
N ALA A 46 -16.31 -4.13 -6.06
CA ALA A 46 -17.71 -4.29 -6.45
C ALA A 46 -18.03 -5.76 -6.72
N GLY A 47 -19.08 -6.26 -6.09
CA GLY A 47 -19.43 -7.69 -6.11
C GLY A 47 -18.73 -8.53 -5.04
N GLY A 48 -18.02 -7.89 -4.08
CA GLY A 48 -17.37 -8.55 -2.94
C GLY A 48 -15.90 -8.92 -3.15
N LEU A 49 -15.30 -9.48 -2.11
CA LEU A 49 -13.88 -9.82 -2.07
C LEU A 49 -13.51 -10.92 -3.08
N GLY A 50 -14.38 -11.91 -3.28
CA GLY A 50 -14.18 -12.96 -4.28
C GLY A 50 -14.11 -12.39 -5.71
N ALA A 51 -15.00 -11.43 -6.04
CA ALA A 51 -14.98 -10.79 -7.35
C ALA A 51 -13.72 -9.93 -7.56
N ALA A 52 -13.19 -9.30 -6.50
CA ALA A 52 -11.92 -8.59 -6.58
C ALA A 52 -10.77 -9.55 -6.88
N LEU A 53 -10.72 -10.69 -6.22
CA LEU A 53 -9.71 -11.72 -6.44
C LEU A 53 -9.73 -12.23 -7.89
N GLU A 54 -10.92 -12.52 -8.44
CA GLU A 54 -11.05 -12.95 -9.83
C GLU A 54 -10.60 -11.88 -10.84
N ARG A 55 -10.82 -10.58 -10.52
CA ARG A 55 -10.28 -9.49 -11.36
C ARG A 55 -8.76 -9.45 -11.34
N ALA A 56 -8.15 -9.58 -10.15
CA ALA A 56 -6.70 -9.62 -10.01
C ALA A 56 -6.09 -10.78 -10.82
N LYS A 57 -6.68 -11.97 -10.72
CA LYS A 57 -6.29 -13.17 -11.48
C LYS A 57 -6.34 -12.94 -12.99
N ARG A 58 -7.46 -12.41 -13.50
CA ARG A 58 -7.62 -12.13 -14.94
C ARG A 58 -6.59 -11.14 -15.48
N LEU A 59 -6.10 -10.23 -14.63
CA LEU A 59 -5.07 -9.26 -14.98
C LEU A 59 -3.65 -9.79 -14.72
N SER A 60 -3.51 -11.06 -14.29
CA SER A 60 -2.22 -11.66 -13.92
C SER A 60 -1.46 -10.85 -12.87
N CYS A 61 -2.19 -10.21 -11.94
CA CYS A 61 -1.61 -9.49 -10.83
C CYS A 61 -1.06 -10.47 -9.79
N ASN A 62 0.13 -10.19 -9.25
CA ASN A 62 0.71 -10.88 -8.10
C ASN A 62 0.81 -10.00 -6.84
N THR A 63 0.22 -8.82 -6.89
CA THR A 63 -0.11 -7.90 -5.80
C THR A 63 -1.35 -7.11 -6.19
N MET A 64 -2.02 -6.46 -5.24
CA MET A 64 -3.14 -5.58 -5.57
C MET A 64 -3.36 -4.50 -4.51
N GLN A 65 -3.96 -3.40 -4.93
CA GLN A 65 -4.53 -2.40 -4.05
C GLN A 65 -6.05 -2.40 -4.18
N ILE A 66 -6.75 -2.20 -3.07
CA ILE A 66 -8.21 -2.08 -3.04
C ILE A 66 -8.65 -0.91 -2.16
N PHE A 67 -9.89 -0.46 -2.31
CA PHE A 67 -10.60 0.21 -1.23
C PHE A 67 -11.34 -0.84 -0.40
N SER A 68 -11.37 -0.71 0.94
CA SER A 68 -12.14 -1.60 1.81
C SER A 68 -13.62 -1.24 1.85
N ARG A 69 -13.99 -0.04 1.37
CA ARG A 69 -15.33 0.54 1.25
C ARG A 69 -15.42 1.48 0.05
N SER A 70 -16.57 2.13 -0.13
CA SER A 70 -16.68 3.22 -1.12
C SER A 70 -15.66 4.34 -0.82
N PRO A 71 -14.82 4.75 -1.81
CA PRO A 71 -13.85 5.83 -1.61
C PRO A 71 -14.50 7.20 -1.35
N ARG A 72 -15.79 7.36 -1.67
CA ARG A 72 -16.56 8.57 -1.42
C ARG A 72 -17.18 8.61 -0.02
N GLY A 73 -16.91 7.61 0.81
CA GLY A 73 -17.52 7.48 2.14
C GLY A 73 -18.83 6.69 2.15
N GLY A 74 -19.57 6.81 3.23
CA GLY A 74 -20.79 6.04 3.49
C GLY A 74 -20.55 4.86 4.41
N SER A 75 -21.61 4.12 4.72
CA SER A 75 -21.52 2.90 5.52
C SER A 75 -20.77 1.81 4.75
N ALA A 76 -19.95 1.06 5.46
CA ALA A 76 -19.32 -0.13 4.92
C ALA A 76 -19.95 -1.35 5.58
N PRO A 77 -20.54 -2.30 4.85
CA PRO A 77 -21.01 -3.53 5.43
C PRO A 77 -19.83 -4.27 6.08
N ALA A 78 -20.12 -5.01 7.15
CA ALA A 78 -19.13 -5.89 7.74
C ALA A 78 -18.76 -6.98 6.73
N PHE A 79 -17.52 -7.40 6.75
CA PHE A 79 -17.11 -8.61 6.05
C PHE A 79 -17.64 -9.83 6.81
N SER A 80 -18.17 -10.83 6.11
CA SER A 80 -18.46 -12.12 6.74
C SER A 80 -17.17 -12.90 7.01
N ALA A 81 -17.16 -13.75 8.01
CA ALA A 81 -16.01 -14.61 8.28
C ALA A 81 -15.68 -15.51 7.08
N ASP A 82 -16.69 -16.04 6.42
CA ASP A 82 -16.52 -16.90 5.23
C ASP A 82 -15.89 -16.17 4.07
N ASP A 83 -16.30 -14.90 3.81
CA ASP A 83 -15.71 -14.08 2.75
C ASP A 83 -14.24 -13.76 3.04
N LEU A 84 -13.92 -13.42 4.30
CA LEU A 84 -12.55 -13.15 4.72
C LEU A 84 -11.66 -14.39 4.55
N ASP A 85 -12.13 -15.54 5.02
CA ASP A 85 -11.38 -16.79 4.91
C ASP A 85 -11.19 -17.22 3.46
N ALA A 86 -12.23 -17.12 2.62
CA ALA A 86 -12.16 -17.43 1.20
C ALA A 86 -11.18 -16.50 0.48
N PHE A 87 -11.22 -15.20 0.79
CA PHE A 87 -10.33 -14.19 0.22
C PHE A 87 -8.86 -14.44 0.59
N GLN A 88 -8.58 -14.71 1.86
CA GLN A 88 -7.22 -14.98 2.32
C GLN A 88 -6.66 -16.30 1.73
N ARG A 89 -7.49 -17.36 1.67
CA ARG A 89 -7.09 -18.61 0.99
C ARG A 89 -6.79 -18.37 -0.49
N GLY A 90 -7.66 -17.62 -1.18
CA GLY A 90 -7.49 -17.34 -2.60
C GLY A 90 -6.25 -16.48 -2.88
N ARG A 91 -5.94 -15.48 -2.05
CA ARG A 91 -4.68 -14.71 -2.17
C ARG A 91 -3.46 -15.63 -2.09
N ARG A 92 -3.42 -16.50 -1.07
CA ARG A 92 -2.30 -17.47 -0.92
C ARG A 92 -2.20 -18.42 -2.11
N GLN A 93 -3.33 -18.98 -2.57
CA GLN A 93 -3.37 -19.94 -3.68
C GLN A 93 -2.84 -19.34 -5.00
N HIS A 94 -3.06 -18.04 -5.21
CA HIS A 94 -2.70 -17.34 -6.45
C HIS A 94 -1.49 -16.42 -6.29
N ASP A 95 -0.77 -16.51 -5.17
CA ASP A 95 0.41 -15.70 -4.86
C ASP A 95 0.17 -14.19 -5.05
N ILE A 96 -1.01 -13.70 -4.61
CA ILE A 96 -1.36 -12.27 -4.64
C ILE A 96 -0.97 -11.65 -3.30
N ASP A 97 0.25 -11.08 -3.25
CA ASP A 97 0.89 -10.53 -2.07
C ASP A 97 1.92 -9.47 -2.47
N PRO A 98 2.08 -8.35 -1.74
CA PRO A 98 1.25 -7.88 -0.63
C PRO A 98 -0.13 -7.36 -1.05
N LEU A 99 -1.04 -7.20 -0.07
CA LEU A 99 -2.29 -6.48 -0.22
C LEU A 99 -2.16 -5.07 0.34
N SER A 100 -2.42 -4.07 -0.48
CA SER A 100 -2.56 -2.69 -0.04
C SER A 100 -4.04 -2.30 0.02
N VAL A 101 -4.44 -1.61 1.08
CA VAL A 101 -5.74 -0.95 1.17
C VAL A 101 -5.50 0.54 1.09
N HIS A 102 -6.25 1.24 0.24
CA HIS A 102 -6.19 2.69 0.16
C HIS A 102 -7.29 3.34 0.99
N GLY A 103 -6.95 4.33 1.80
CA GLY A 103 -7.90 5.09 2.60
C GLY A 103 -8.90 5.87 1.73
N PRO A 104 -10.15 6.02 2.16
CA PRO A 104 -11.15 6.81 1.43
C PRO A 104 -10.76 8.29 1.28
N TYR A 105 -11.05 8.89 0.14
CA TYR A 105 -10.72 10.30 -0.17
C TYR A 105 -11.40 11.33 0.73
N ILE A 106 -12.48 10.95 1.42
CA ILE A 106 -13.21 11.83 2.33
C ILE A 106 -12.44 12.14 3.62
N ILE A 107 -11.43 11.35 3.93
CA ILE A 107 -10.63 11.49 5.15
C ILE A 107 -9.67 12.67 5.01
N ASN A 108 -9.73 13.60 5.96
CA ASN A 108 -8.78 14.71 6.09
C ASN A 108 -8.26 14.78 7.53
N LEU A 109 -7.16 14.10 7.81
CA LEU A 109 -6.53 14.05 9.13
C LEU A 109 -5.81 15.36 9.51
N ALA A 110 -5.59 16.26 8.54
CA ALA A 110 -4.97 17.57 8.76
C ALA A 110 -5.99 18.69 9.00
N SER A 111 -7.30 18.38 8.98
CA SER A 111 -8.36 19.40 9.03
C SER A 111 -8.33 20.20 10.32
N PRO A 112 -8.40 21.55 10.26
CA PRO A 112 -8.59 22.40 11.43
C PRO A 112 -10.02 22.36 11.97
N ASP A 113 -11.00 22.00 11.13
CA ASP A 113 -12.37 21.84 11.56
C ASP A 113 -12.51 20.62 12.46
N ALA A 114 -12.91 20.87 13.72
CA ALA A 114 -13.00 19.83 14.74
C ALA A 114 -14.00 18.72 14.40
N PHE A 115 -15.08 19.04 13.67
CA PHE A 115 -16.07 18.03 13.25
C PHE A 115 -15.50 17.15 12.14
N VAL A 116 -14.87 17.76 11.12
CA VAL A 116 -14.22 17.05 10.03
C VAL A 116 -13.08 16.18 10.56
N PHE A 117 -12.24 16.71 11.46
CA PHE A 117 -11.14 15.95 12.07
C PHE A 117 -11.65 14.72 12.85
N ARG A 118 -12.64 14.91 13.75
CA ARG A 118 -13.21 13.79 14.52
C ARG A 118 -13.83 12.71 13.63
N ASN A 119 -14.58 13.11 12.60
CA ASN A 119 -15.15 12.15 11.64
C ASN A 119 -14.07 11.43 10.84
N SER A 120 -13.05 12.16 10.38
CA SER A 120 -11.91 11.59 9.67
C SER A 120 -11.18 10.57 10.53
N LEU A 121 -10.88 10.91 11.78
CA LEU A 121 -10.22 10.01 12.72
C LEU A 121 -11.06 8.74 12.98
N ARG A 122 -12.39 8.89 13.20
CA ARG A 122 -13.29 7.75 13.39
C ARG A 122 -13.26 6.82 12.16
N LEU A 123 -13.44 7.38 10.97
CA LEU A 123 -13.42 6.60 9.72
C LEU A 123 -12.04 5.95 9.49
N TYR A 124 -10.96 6.65 9.81
CA TYR A 124 -9.62 6.14 9.63
C TYR A 124 -9.32 4.96 10.57
N ARG A 125 -9.77 5.03 11.82
CA ARG A 125 -9.68 3.90 12.77
C ARG A 125 -10.50 2.69 12.29
N GLU A 126 -11.69 2.92 11.73
CA GLU A 126 -12.47 1.86 11.10
C GLU A 126 -11.73 1.23 9.91
N GLU A 127 -11.11 2.05 9.04
CA GLU A 127 -10.29 1.54 7.92
C GLU A 127 -9.12 0.69 8.41
N TYR A 128 -8.40 1.17 9.42
CA TYR A 128 -7.28 0.43 9.99
C TYR A 128 -7.73 -0.93 10.55
N ALA A 129 -8.86 -0.97 11.25
CA ALA A 129 -9.44 -2.22 11.75
C ALA A 129 -9.87 -3.16 10.60
N ARG A 130 -10.46 -2.63 9.52
CA ARG A 130 -10.84 -3.39 8.34
C ARG A 130 -9.62 -3.95 7.61
N CYS A 131 -8.52 -3.20 7.54
CA CYS A 131 -7.25 -3.69 7.01
C CYS A 131 -6.75 -4.91 7.81
N GLY A 132 -6.85 -4.87 9.13
CA GLY A 132 -6.53 -6.01 9.98
C GLY A 132 -7.41 -7.24 9.70
N GLN A 133 -8.73 -7.07 9.51
CA GLN A 133 -9.64 -8.16 9.13
C GLN A 133 -9.28 -8.79 7.78
N LEU A 134 -8.88 -7.97 6.80
CA LEU A 134 -8.47 -8.41 5.47
C LEU A 134 -7.09 -9.07 5.46
N ASN A 135 -6.37 -9.03 6.59
CA ASN A 135 -4.95 -9.39 6.66
C ASN A 135 -4.16 -8.64 5.57
N ALA A 136 -4.39 -7.33 5.49
CA ALA A 136 -3.67 -6.45 4.58
C ALA A 136 -2.29 -6.14 5.15
N ASP A 137 -1.33 -5.91 4.26
CA ASP A 137 0.03 -5.53 4.63
C ASP A 137 0.14 -4.03 4.86
N PHE A 138 -0.58 -3.24 4.04
CA PHE A 138 -0.47 -1.79 4.00
C PHE A 138 -1.82 -1.08 4.02
N LEU A 139 -1.87 0.05 4.74
CA LEU A 139 -2.90 1.09 4.60
C LEU A 139 -2.27 2.35 4.02
N VAL A 140 -2.54 2.63 2.74
CA VAL A 140 -2.07 3.84 2.04
C VAL A 140 -2.95 5.02 2.41
N THR A 141 -2.34 6.13 2.81
CA THR A 141 -3.03 7.25 3.46
C THR A 141 -2.64 8.58 2.83
N HIS A 142 -3.62 9.26 2.23
CA HIS A 142 -3.50 10.69 1.98
C HIS A 142 -3.49 11.46 3.30
N VAL A 143 -2.48 12.30 3.51
CA VAL A 143 -2.31 13.02 4.77
C VAL A 143 -3.27 14.19 4.95
N GLY A 144 -3.93 14.64 3.89
CA GLY A 144 -4.98 15.67 3.93
C GLY A 144 -4.51 17.09 3.69
N SER A 145 -5.36 18.06 4.05
CA SER A 145 -5.18 19.49 3.82
C SER A 145 -5.37 20.29 5.10
N HIS A 146 -4.47 21.22 5.37
CA HIS A 146 -4.49 22.10 6.55
C HIS A 146 -5.47 23.28 6.44
N ARG A 147 -6.13 23.45 5.29
CA ARG A 147 -7.20 24.43 5.08
C ARG A 147 -6.85 25.86 5.50
N GLY A 148 -5.60 26.30 5.34
CA GLY A 148 -5.14 27.66 5.63
C GLY A 148 -4.49 27.86 7.00
N GLU A 149 -4.55 26.91 7.93
CA GLU A 149 -3.91 27.06 9.25
C GLU A 149 -2.39 26.80 9.29
N GLY A 150 -1.81 26.45 8.14
CA GLY A 150 -0.39 26.22 8.01
C GLY A 150 0.02 24.76 8.11
N GLU A 151 1.18 24.47 7.53
CA GLU A 151 1.72 23.12 7.39
C GLU A 151 2.04 22.49 8.74
N GLU A 152 2.68 23.22 9.65
CA GLU A 152 3.08 22.72 10.98
C GLU A 152 1.88 22.24 11.79
N ALA A 153 0.79 23.05 11.84
CA ALA A 153 -0.43 22.69 12.53
C ALA A 153 -1.12 21.47 11.90
N GLY A 154 -1.10 21.39 10.56
CA GLY A 154 -1.63 20.25 9.84
C GLY A 154 -0.82 18.97 10.09
N ILE A 155 0.52 19.04 10.08
CA ILE A 155 1.43 17.94 10.39
C ILE A 155 1.18 17.41 11.82
N ALA A 156 1.06 18.32 12.80
CA ALA A 156 0.76 17.94 14.18
C ALA A 156 -0.56 17.16 14.30
N ARG A 157 -1.63 17.64 13.62
CA ARG A 157 -2.95 16.95 13.62
C ARG A 157 -2.90 15.57 12.97
N VAL A 158 -2.19 15.44 11.84
CA VAL A 158 -2.01 14.11 11.21
C VAL A 158 -1.31 13.16 12.17
N SER A 159 -0.20 13.60 12.78
CA SER A 159 0.57 12.78 13.72
C SER A 159 -0.25 12.39 14.95
N GLU A 160 -1.06 13.32 15.50
CA GLU A 160 -2.02 13.02 16.58
C GLU A 160 -3.01 11.93 16.13
N ALA A 161 -3.59 12.06 14.93
CA ALA A 161 -4.56 11.09 14.42
C ALA A 161 -3.94 9.70 14.23
N LEU A 162 -2.70 9.64 13.76
CA LEU A 162 -1.95 8.39 13.62
C LEU A 162 -1.68 7.75 14.99
N ASN A 163 -1.17 8.52 15.95
CA ASN A 163 -0.94 8.02 17.31
C ASN A 163 -2.22 7.46 17.93
N ARG A 164 -3.32 8.22 17.85
CA ARG A 164 -4.63 7.77 18.36
C ARG A 164 -5.18 6.54 17.61
N THR A 165 -4.81 6.32 16.37
CA THR A 165 -5.21 5.14 15.61
C THR A 165 -4.39 3.92 16.03
N LEU A 166 -3.11 4.10 16.27
CA LEU A 166 -2.17 3.03 16.64
C LEU A 166 -2.22 2.68 18.13
N GLU A 167 -2.79 3.56 18.96
CA GLU A 167 -2.94 3.33 20.40
C GLU A 167 -3.75 2.06 20.67
N GLY A 168 -3.15 1.10 21.36
CA GLY A 168 -3.77 -0.19 21.69
C GLY A 168 -4.06 -1.11 20.50
N ALA A 169 -3.72 -0.71 19.28
CA ALA A 169 -3.92 -1.55 18.10
C ALA A 169 -2.96 -2.75 18.11
N ARG A 170 -3.51 -3.95 17.84
CA ARG A 170 -2.74 -5.20 17.75
C ARG A 170 -2.54 -5.68 16.31
N SER A 171 -2.80 -4.82 15.34
CA SER A 171 -2.63 -5.13 13.92
C SER A 171 -1.18 -5.00 13.50
N SER A 172 -0.75 -5.84 12.56
CA SER A 172 0.54 -5.74 11.87
C SER A 172 0.50 -4.90 10.60
N VAL A 173 -0.64 -4.26 10.32
CA VAL A 173 -0.82 -3.41 9.14
C VAL A 173 0.10 -2.20 9.24
N MET A 174 0.94 -2.00 8.23
CA MET A 174 1.80 -0.82 8.14
C MET A 174 1.07 0.34 7.49
N ILE A 175 1.11 1.52 8.10
CA ILE A 175 0.57 2.74 7.51
C ILE A 175 1.61 3.36 6.58
N LEU A 176 1.22 3.57 5.32
CA LEU A 176 2.04 4.26 4.31
C LEU A 176 1.50 5.67 4.08
N LEU A 177 2.30 6.68 4.38
CA LEU A 177 1.97 8.07 4.09
C LEU A 177 2.24 8.35 2.61
N GLU A 178 1.20 8.67 1.85
CA GLU A 178 1.32 8.91 0.42
C GLU A 178 1.81 10.34 0.14
N ASN A 179 2.84 10.46 -0.70
CA ASN A 179 3.24 11.76 -1.21
C ASN A 179 2.28 12.24 -2.29
N THR A 180 2.04 13.55 -2.34
CA THR A 180 1.06 14.18 -3.23
C THR A 180 1.72 15.17 -4.19
N ALA A 181 1.00 15.55 -5.24
CA ALA A 181 1.50 16.51 -6.24
C ALA A 181 1.57 17.96 -5.74
N GLY A 182 1.02 18.26 -4.55
CA GLY A 182 1.05 19.61 -3.98
C GLY A 182 0.04 20.55 -4.62
N SER A 183 -1.25 20.25 -4.50
CA SER A 183 -2.32 21.15 -4.92
C SER A 183 -2.94 21.88 -3.74
N GLY A 184 -3.14 23.19 -3.87
CA GLY A 184 -3.82 24.02 -2.88
C GLY A 184 -3.10 24.01 -1.51
N GLN A 185 -3.83 23.58 -0.48
CA GLN A 185 -3.36 23.55 0.92
C GLN A 185 -3.14 22.09 1.39
N GLY A 186 -2.92 21.16 0.45
CA GLY A 186 -2.62 19.76 0.73
C GLY A 186 -1.22 19.58 1.32
N LEU A 187 -1.10 18.62 2.23
CA LEU A 187 0.18 18.18 2.78
C LEU A 187 0.74 16.98 2.01
N GLY A 188 2.00 16.63 2.26
CA GLY A 188 2.65 15.46 1.68
C GLY A 188 3.29 15.69 0.31
N TYR A 189 3.24 16.90 -0.24
CA TYR A 189 3.93 17.23 -1.49
C TYR A 189 5.46 17.40 -1.33
N ARG A 190 5.94 17.51 -0.10
CA ARG A 190 7.36 17.52 0.26
C ARG A 190 7.66 16.32 1.13
N PHE A 191 8.78 15.64 0.90
CA PHE A 191 9.22 14.53 1.74
C PHE A 191 9.47 14.93 3.19
N GLU A 192 9.84 16.19 3.42
CA GLU A 192 10.02 16.76 4.76
C GLU A 192 8.73 16.76 5.56
N HIS A 193 7.55 16.93 4.93
CA HIS A 193 6.26 16.79 5.61
C HIS A 193 6.07 15.39 6.14
N LEU A 194 6.35 14.37 5.31
CA LEU A 194 6.21 12.97 5.69
C LEU A 194 7.22 12.60 6.78
N ALA A 195 8.46 13.09 6.67
CA ALA A 195 9.50 12.90 7.67
C ALA A 195 9.10 13.53 9.02
N ALA A 196 8.55 14.76 9.00
CA ALA A 196 8.09 15.46 10.21
C ALA A 196 6.91 14.71 10.87
N MET A 197 5.93 14.25 10.09
CA MET A 197 4.82 13.44 10.60
C MET A 197 5.34 12.16 11.26
N ARG A 198 6.22 11.42 10.57
CA ARG A 198 6.82 10.18 11.08
C ARG A 198 7.63 10.42 12.37
N ALA A 199 8.31 11.56 12.47
CA ALA A 199 9.09 11.90 13.67
C ALA A 199 8.22 12.03 14.92
N LEU A 200 6.97 12.51 14.77
CA LEU A 200 5.99 12.73 15.83
C LEU A 200 5.14 11.48 16.13
N VAL A 201 5.20 10.44 15.31
CA VAL A 201 4.51 9.17 15.57
C VAL A 201 5.33 8.34 16.56
N GLU A 202 4.68 7.88 17.62
CA GLU A 202 5.32 7.14 18.72
C GLU A 202 5.68 5.70 18.30
N ARG A 203 4.73 5.00 17.65
CA ARG A 203 4.91 3.63 17.14
C ARG A 203 5.38 3.68 15.68
N LYS A 204 6.70 3.49 15.45
CA LYS A 204 7.37 3.68 14.15
C LYS A 204 7.55 2.41 13.33
N ASP A 205 7.23 1.29 13.88
CA ASP A 205 7.31 -0.07 13.32
C ASP A 205 5.94 -0.61 12.82
N SER A 206 4.99 0.31 12.66
CA SER A 206 3.62 0.03 12.22
C SER A 206 3.34 0.65 10.89
#